data_3c15c293a23b5386b28928d513ba4a99
#
_entry.id   3c15c293a23b5386b28928d513ba4a99
#
_cell.length_a   1.000
_cell.length_b   1.000
_cell.length_c   1.000
_cell.angle_alpha   90.00
_cell.angle_beta   90.00
_cell.angle_gamma   90.00
#
_symmetry.space_group_name_H-M   'P 1'
#
loop_
_entity.id
_entity.type
_entity.pdbx_description
1 polymer ?
#
loop_
_entity_poly.entity_id
_entity_poly.type
_entity_poly.pdbx_seq_one_letter_code
_entity_poly.pdbx_strand_id
1 'polypeptide(L)'
;MAQRTAIIIGAGISGLTTAVYLQRSGIHTLVLEKAAGPGGVSTSWKRKGYTFEGGIHWLIGAKKEIPLHQIWLETGALQDNNPVHFKDPIYTLVDEKGSMPLFRDLHGLEITGFRDKLALWRLRFHLACFKNFHQPISDLRGLKVRNPKPFSVWEYVKMLPAVLVTPFLMAQSARAYAKWFKNPRIRALLAAVVEPEINALSFIYTLGTFHVGDSGYPKGGSLRMAQNMADTFISGGGKIRYQTPAEEVYLEGKQWSVRTKDEVLTADVVIISSDARSAIDTLFKEPLQDSWAKKMRSGLRTTQCMFIGVGAKADLSSWPRSMQIVLPHPLQAARRTYQTIVVNNYATEEGYAPEGCNVITCLLHGPTYGYWNAAKEDGSYADKKKEVMADFIEAISEVIPEIKDAVAVTDVATPLTYERYCSTFEGSYMTDWPPFRRLYHAPFRYREGLYFTGQRTAYSGGLPPAAQSGRITAQTVCKDLGVEFVGA
;
A
#
# COMPACT_ATOMS: atom_id res chain seq x y z
N MET A 1 39.11 4.80 -7.21
CA MET A 1 38.43 4.22 -6.04
C MET A 1 37.75 2.94 -6.51
N ALA A 2 37.74 1.86 -5.70
CA ALA A 2 37.00 0.66 -6.05
C ALA A 2 35.52 0.97 -6.19
N GLN A 3 34.86 0.36 -7.17
CA GLN A 3 33.46 0.56 -7.47
C GLN A 3 32.60 -0.04 -6.34
N ARG A 4 31.75 0.77 -5.73
CA ARG A 4 30.86 0.32 -4.63
C ARG A 4 29.71 -0.50 -5.17
N THR A 5 29.33 -1.55 -4.43
CA THR A 5 28.31 -2.53 -4.81
C THR A 5 27.21 -2.63 -3.75
N ALA A 6 25.99 -2.86 -4.21
CA ALA A 6 24.83 -3.09 -3.36
C ALA A 6 23.98 -4.26 -3.85
N ILE A 7 23.48 -5.08 -2.93
CA ILE A 7 22.43 -6.07 -3.19
C ILE A 7 21.16 -5.64 -2.46
N ILE A 8 20.04 -5.60 -3.17
CA ILE A 8 18.71 -5.32 -2.61
C ILE A 8 17.84 -6.56 -2.71
N ILE A 9 17.26 -6.98 -1.58
CA ILE A 9 16.39 -8.15 -1.51
C ILE A 9 14.94 -7.69 -1.58
N GLY A 10 14.32 -7.86 -2.75
CA GLY A 10 12.93 -7.50 -3.07
C GLY A 10 12.79 -6.30 -4.02
N ALA A 11 12.06 -6.50 -5.12
CA ALA A 11 11.70 -5.48 -6.12
C ALA A 11 10.32 -4.85 -5.85
N GLY A 12 9.94 -4.71 -4.58
CA GLY A 12 8.79 -3.89 -4.16
C GLY A 12 9.08 -2.39 -4.30
N ILE A 13 8.09 -1.53 -4.08
CA ILE A 13 8.22 -0.08 -4.24
C ILE A 13 9.41 0.50 -3.46
N SER A 14 9.63 0.07 -2.22
CA SER A 14 10.77 0.54 -1.41
C SER A 14 12.12 0.08 -1.96
N GLY A 15 12.22 -1.18 -2.40
CA GLY A 15 13.44 -1.73 -2.99
C GLY A 15 13.78 -1.05 -4.30
N LEU A 16 12.82 -0.87 -5.19
CA LEU A 16 13.01 -0.15 -6.46
C LEU A 16 13.37 1.32 -6.23
N THR A 17 12.71 1.99 -5.26
CA THR A 17 13.09 3.37 -4.89
C THR A 17 14.54 3.44 -4.43
N THR A 18 14.95 2.54 -3.52
CA THR A 18 16.34 2.46 -3.05
C THR A 18 17.30 2.18 -4.21
N ALA A 19 16.94 1.23 -5.08
CA ALA A 19 17.75 0.82 -6.23
C ALA A 19 18.02 1.97 -7.21
N VAL A 20 16.98 2.72 -7.58
CA VAL A 20 17.10 3.88 -8.49
C VAL A 20 18.07 4.91 -7.91
N TYR A 21 17.90 5.27 -6.63
CA TYR A 21 18.77 6.29 -6.02
C TYR A 21 20.22 5.82 -5.83
N LEU A 22 20.45 4.56 -5.42
CA LEU A 22 21.79 4.02 -5.26
C LEU A 22 22.51 3.94 -6.60
N GLN A 23 21.85 3.41 -7.63
CA GLN A 23 22.40 3.28 -8.98
C GLN A 23 22.76 4.66 -9.56
N ARG A 24 21.87 5.64 -9.41
CA ARG A 24 22.09 7.03 -9.84
C ARG A 24 23.23 7.71 -9.08
N SER A 25 23.45 7.34 -7.83
CA SER A 25 24.57 7.81 -7.00
C SER A 25 25.89 7.09 -7.27
N GLY A 26 25.96 6.23 -8.31
CA GLY A 26 27.19 5.54 -8.72
C GLY A 26 27.50 4.27 -7.92
N ILE A 27 26.53 3.73 -7.18
CA ILE A 27 26.66 2.44 -6.48
C ILE A 27 26.06 1.36 -7.36
N HIS A 28 26.87 0.39 -7.83
CA HIS A 28 26.40 -0.71 -8.66
C HIS A 28 25.43 -1.59 -7.90
N THR A 29 24.19 -1.59 -8.33
CA THR A 29 23.09 -2.19 -7.57
C THR A 29 22.52 -3.39 -8.33
N LEU A 30 22.39 -4.53 -7.62
CA LEU A 30 21.69 -5.73 -8.02
C LEU A 30 20.44 -5.89 -7.15
N VAL A 31 19.27 -6.06 -7.78
CA VAL A 31 18.03 -6.41 -7.08
C VAL A 31 17.74 -7.89 -7.28
N LEU A 32 17.45 -8.60 -6.19
CA LEU A 32 17.00 -9.99 -6.20
C LEU A 32 15.50 -10.01 -5.88
N GLU A 33 14.70 -10.57 -6.80
CA GLU A 33 13.24 -10.67 -6.64
C GLU A 33 12.78 -12.12 -6.79
N LYS A 34 12.00 -12.60 -5.81
CA LYS A 34 11.48 -13.98 -5.83
C LYS A 34 10.36 -14.18 -6.86
N ALA A 35 9.57 -13.15 -7.15
CA ALA A 35 8.50 -13.20 -8.12
C ALA A 35 9.02 -13.05 -9.56
N ALA A 36 8.13 -13.31 -10.54
CA ALA A 36 8.45 -13.15 -11.95
C ALA A 36 8.39 -11.68 -12.44
N GLY A 37 8.05 -10.73 -11.57
CA GLY A 37 7.95 -9.32 -11.91
C GLY A 37 8.02 -8.40 -10.69
N PRO A 38 8.12 -7.07 -10.92
CA PRO A 38 8.27 -6.09 -9.86
C PRO A 38 6.94 -5.76 -9.17
N GLY A 39 7.02 -5.05 -8.03
CA GLY A 39 5.88 -4.43 -7.33
C GLY A 39 5.62 -4.98 -5.94
N GLY A 40 5.94 -6.24 -5.67
CA GLY A 40 5.63 -6.86 -4.39
C GLY A 40 4.12 -6.89 -4.13
N VAL A 41 3.67 -6.31 -3.00
CA VAL A 41 2.22 -6.21 -2.67
C VAL A 41 1.49 -5.22 -3.58
N SER A 42 2.21 -4.24 -4.14
CA SER A 42 1.65 -3.24 -5.07
C SER A 42 1.76 -3.74 -6.51
N THR A 43 0.91 -4.65 -6.89
CA THR A 43 0.91 -5.28 -8.22
C THR A 43 -0.50 -5.56 -8.72
N SER A 44 -0.62 -5.84 -10.02
CA SER A 44 -1.81 -6.40 -10.66
C SER A 44 -1.41 -7.64 -11.48
N TRP A 45 -2.37 -8.48 -11.80
CA TRP A 45 -2.13 -9.69 -12.60
C TRP A 45 -3.27 -9.97 -13.57
N LYS A 46 -2.96 -10.74 -14.61
CA LYS A 46 -3.93 -11.08 -15.67
C LYS A 46 -4.44 -12.52 -15.56
N ARG A 47 -5.72 -12.70 -15.84
CA ARG A 47 -6.37 -13.99 -16.01
C ARG A 47 -7.30 -13.93 -17.22
N LYS A 48 -7.07 -14.76 -18.23
CA LYS A 48 -7.94 -14.85 -19.44
C LYS A 48 -8.27 -13.48 -20.07
N GLY A 49 -7.30 -12.56 -20.13
CA GLY A 49 -7.50 -11.22 -20.71
C GLY A 49 -8.02 -10.15 -19.74
N TYR A 50 -8.42 -10.52 -18.53
CA TYR A 50 -8.85 -9.59 -17.48
C TYR A 50 -7.68 -9.24 -16.54
N THR A 51 -7.58 -7.97 -16.17
CA THR A 51 -6.54 -7.45 -15.25
C THR A 51 -7.15 -7.22 -13.87
N PHE A 52 -6.63 -7.90 -12.85
CA PHE A 52 -7.01 -7.72 -11.46
C PHE A 52 -6.02 -6.81 -10.76
N GLU A 53 -6.48 -5.63 -10.34
CA GLU A 53 -5.70 -4.66 -9.57
C GLU A 53 -5.71 -5.04 -8.10
N GLY A 54 -4.54 -5.47 -7.59
CA GLY A 54 -4.38 -5.94 -6.21
C GLY A 54 -3.72 -4.95 -5.27
N GLY A 55 -3.29 -3.77 -5.76
CA GLY A 55 -2.49 -2.83 -4.97
C GLY A 55 -3.15 -1.46 -4.81
N ILE A 56 -3.07 -0.61 -5.82
CA ILE A 56 -3.46 0.80 -5.72
C ILE A 56 -4.98 0.99 -5.88
N HIS A 57 -5.60 1.60 -4.89
CA HIS A 57 -6.95 2.16 -5.02
C HIS A 57 -6.89 3.68 -5.23
N TRP A 58 -5.86 4.32 -4.70
CA TRP A 58 -5.45 5.71 -4.93
C TRP A 58 -3.96 5.89 -4.62
N LEU A 59 -3.33 6.84 -5.26
CA LEU A 59 -1.94 7.22 -5.05
C LEU A 59 -1.87 8.59 -4.38
N ILE A 60 -1.31 8.66 -3.17
CA ILE A 60 -0.98 9.92 -2.50
C ILE A 60 0.34 10.46 -3.08
N GLY A 61 0.47 11.77 -3.19
CA GLY A 61 1.57 12.42 -3.89
C GLY A 61 1.32 12.51 -5.40
N ALA A 62 0.05 12.40 -5.83
CA ALA A 62 -0.34 12.58 -7.21
C ALA A 62 -0.30 14.05 -7.67
N LYS A 63 -0.47 14.99 -6.74
CA LYS A 63 -0.44 16.43 -7.01
C LYS A 63 0.98 16.96 -7.09
N LYS A 64 1.30 17.71 -8.18
CA LYS A 64 2.67 18.18 -8.48
C LYS A 64 3.30 19.05 -7.39
N GLU A 65 2.49 19.80 -6.64
CA GLU A 65 2.95 20.71 -5.59
C GLU A 65 3.28 19.97 -4.27
N ILE A 66 2.91 18.72 -4.14
CA ILE A 66 3.18 17.92 -2.94
C ILE A 66 4.60 17.33 -3.02
N PRO A 67 5.43 17.45 -1.97
CA PRO A 67 6.81 16.99 -2.01
C PRO A 67 6.98 15.52 -2.43
N LEU A 68 6.08 14.65 -2.02
CA LEU A 68 6.10 13.23 -2.36
C LEU A 68 6.01 12.97 -3.87
N HIS A 69 5.34 13.85 -4.64
CA HIS A 69 5.27 13.75 -6.11
C HIS A 69 6.67 13.68 -6.75
N GLN A 70 7.62 14.43 -6.18
CA GLN A 70 9.00 14.41 -6.64
C GLN A 70 9.63 13.01 -6.55
N ILE A 71 9.35 12.24 -5.49
CA ILE A 71 9.87 10.87 -5.38
C ILE A 71 9.29 9.99 -6.50
N TRP A 72 8.01 10.15 -6.81
CA TRP A 72 7.38 9.40 -7.92
C TRP A 72 8.01 9.73 -9.28
N LEU A 73 8.35 10.99 -9.52
CA LEU A 73 9.06 11.41 -10.74
C LEU A 73 10.51 10.92 -10.74
N GLU A 74 11.25 11.15 -9.66
CA GLU A 74 12.66 10.76 -9.53
C GLU A 74 12.85 9.25 -9.71
N THR A 75 11.92 8.45 -9.24
CA THR A 75 11.99 6.98 -9.34
C THR A 75 11.38 6.43 -10.62
N GLY A 76 10.77 7.28 -11.46
CA GLY A 76 10.10 6.88 -12.67
C GLY A 76 8.74 6.22 -12.44
N ALA A 77 8.20 6.23 -11.22
CA ALA A 77 6.89 5.67 -10.91
C ALA A 77 5.75 6.36 -11.70
N LEU A 78 5.85 7.68 -11.85
CA LEU A 78 4.98 8.48 -12.70
C LEU A 78 5.76 9.00 -13.89
N GLN A 79 5.21 8.77 -15.08
CA GLN A 79 5.74 9.16 -16.38
C GLN A 79 4.58 9.57 -17.30
N ASP A 80 4.87 10.06 -18.51
CA ASP A 80 3.86 10.46 -19.49
C ASP A 80 2.95 9.30 -19.91
N ASN A 81 3.44 8.05 -19.83
CA ASN A 81 2.69 6.85 -20.21
C ASN A 81 1.67 6.38 -19.17
N ASN A 82 1.66 6.97 -17.97
CA ASN A 82 0.72 6.65 -16.89
C ASN A 82 0.17 7.90 -16.20
N PRO A 83 -0.54 8.79 -16.93
CA PRO A 83 -1.14 9.99 -16.36
C PRO A 83 -2.07 9.64 -15.18
N VAL A 84 -2.16 10.56 -14.22
CA VAL A 84 -2.98 10.36 -13.03
C VAL A 84 -4.38 10.92 -13.24
N HIS A 85 -5.40 10.10 -12.94
CA HIS A 85 -6.80 10.50 -12.94
C HIS A 85 -7.29 10.73 -11.51
N PHE A 86 -8.11 11.76 -11.30
CA PHE A 86 -8.67 12.09 -9.99
C PHE A 86 -10.16 11.74 -9.96
N LYS A 87 -10.53 10.88 -9.00
CA LYS A 87 -11.92 10.44 -8.82
C LYS A 87 -12.72 11.51 -8.04
N ASP A 88 -13.91 11.80 -8.54
CA ASP A 88 -14.91 12.57 -7.83
C ASP A 88 -16.31 12.18 -8.36
N PRO A 89 -17.12 11.46 -7.55
CA PRO A 89 -16.98 11.16 -6.12
C PRO A 89 -15.81 10.19 -5.80
N ILE A 90 -15.31 10.31 -4.54
CA ILE A 90 -14.24 9.44 -4.00
C ILE A 90 -14.77 8.02 -3.82
N TYR A 91 -15.95 7.93 -3.17
CA TYR A 91 -16.76 6.73 -2.96
C TYR A 91 -18.24 7.05 -3.15
N THR A 92 -19.03 6.03 -3.46
CA THR A 92 -20.48 6.13 -3.45
C THR A 92 -21.03 5.02 -2.57
N LEU A 93 -21.82 5.38 -1.55
CA LEU A 93 -22.61 4.40 -0.81
C LEU A 93 -23.73 3.89 -1.72
N VAL A 94 -23.92 2.58 -1.75
CA VAL A 94 -25.05 1.92 -2.41
C VAL A 94 -25.77 1.08 -1.38
N ASP A 95 -27.06 1.37 -1.14
CA ASP A 95 -27.92 0.63 -0.22
C ASP A 95 -29.37 0.57 -0.77
N GLU A 96 -30.28 -0.01 -0.02
CA GLU A 96 -31.70 -0.12 -0.37
C GLU A 96 -32.40 1.24 -0.66
N LYS A 97 -31.85 2.35 -0.12
CA LYS A 97 -32.36 3.71 -0.30
C LYS A 97 -31.76 4.42 -1.51
N GLY A 98 -30.91 3.72 -2.28
CA GLY A 98 -30.20 4.26 -3.42
C GLY A 98 -28.79 4.74 -3.12
N SER A 99 -28.24 5.55 -4.00
CA SER A 99 -26.84 5.97 -3.97
C SER A 99 -26.63 7.29 -3.23
N MET A 100 -25.56 7.39 -2.42
CA MET A 100 -25.11 8.63 -1.78
C MET A 100 -23.61 8.83 -2.04
N PRO A 101 -23.22 9.85 -2.83
CA PRO A 101 -21.82 10.09 -3.16
C PRO A 101 -21.06 10.80 -2.02
N LEU A 102 -19.79 10.47 -1.87
CA LEU A 102 -18.82 11.22 -1.08
C LEU A 102 -17.92 12.00 -2.03
N PHE A 103 -18.22 13.26 -2.25
CA PHE A 103 -17.39 14.16 -3.04
C PHE A 103 -16.23 14.72 -2.22
N ARG A 104 -15.17 15.18 -2.89
CA ARG A 104 -13.98 15.74 -2.26
C ARG A 104 -14.26 16.93 -1.36
N ASP A 105 -15.21 17.78 -1.70
CA ASP A 105 -15.64 18.95 -0.92
C ASP A 105 -16.76 18.64 0.09
N LEU A 106 -17.15 17.38 0.21
CA LEU A 106 -18.19 16.87 1.10
C LEU A 106 -19.60 17.38 0.80
N HIS A 107 -19.87 17.89 -0.42
CA HIS A 107 -21.24 18.08 -0.84
C HIS A 107 -21.90 16.72 -1.13
N GLY A 108 -23.22 16.67 -1.23
CA GLY A 108 -23.95 15.42 -1.49
C GLY A 108 -24.17 14.53 -0.27
N LEU A 109 -23.56 14.81 0.89
CA LEU A 109 -23.88 14.11 2.11
C LEU A 109 -25.29 14.48 2.61
N GLU A 110 -26.10 13.48 2.93
CA GLU A 110 -27.46 13.67 3.45
C GLU A 110 -27.43 14.12 4.91
N ILE A 111 -27.17 15.41 5.12
CA ILE A 111 -27.07 16.03 6.43
C ILE A 111 -28.50 16.29 7.01
N THR A 112 -28.84 15.57 8.07
CA THR A 112 -30.10 15.65 8.73
C THR A 112 -29.94 16.18 10.18
N GLY A 113 -30.53 17.33 10.45
CA GLY A 113 -30.56 17.91 11.80
C GLY A 113 -29.24 18.52 12.30
N PHE A 114 -29.30 19.09 13.51
CA PHE A 114 -28.22 19.89 14.09
C PHE A 114 -26.93 19.07 14.37
N ARG A 115 -27.09 17.83 14.85
CA ARG A 115 -25.95 16.98 15.19
C ARG A 115 -25.10 16.65 13.97
N ASP A 116 -25.70 16.33 12.83
CA ASP A 116 -24.96 16.03 11.60
C ASP A 116 -24.30 17.31 11.03
N LYS A 117 -24.94 18.48 11.16
CA LYS A 117 -24.33 19.79 10.82
C LYS A 117 -23.06 20.05 11.64
N LEU A 118 -23.10 19.77 12.96
CA LEU A 118 -21.97 19.96 13.86
C LEU A 118 -20.85 18.95 13.53
N ALA A 119 -21.20 17.69 13.25
CA ALA A 119 -20.25 16.65 12.85
C ALA A 119 -19.55 17.00 11.51
N LEU A 120 -20.32 17.53 10.54
CA LEU A 120 -19.77 18.00 9.26
C LEU A 120 -18.85 19.22 9.45
N TRP A 121 -19.24 20.18 10.29
CA TRP A 121 -18.37 21.30 10.63
C TRP A 121 -17.05 20.85 11.26
N ARG A 122 -17.11 19.93 12.22
CA ARG A 122 -15.93 19.32 12.85
C ARG A 122 -15.05 18.59 11.81
N LEU A 123 -15.64 17.83 10.90
CA LEU A 123 -14.92 17.14 9.83
C LEU A 123 -14.19 18.16 8.94
N ARG A 124 -14.89 19.19 8.46
CA ARG A 124 -14.31 20.29 7.66
C ARG A 124 -13.18 21.02 8.40
N PHE A 125 -13.34 21.25 9.70
CA PHE A 125 -12.29 21.85 10.54
C PHE A 125 -11.02 20.99 10.54
N HIS A 126 -11.13 19.68 10.78
CA HIS A 126 -9.97 18.79 10.77
C HIS A 126 -9.34 18.70 9.37
N LEU A 127 -10.13 18.64 8.31
CA LEU A 127 -9.60 18.66 6.94
C LEU A 127 -8.85 19.95 6.64
N ALA A 128 -9.37 21.10 7.10
CA ALA A 128 -8.67 22.38 6.98
C ALA A 128 -7.33 22.40 7.73
N CYS A 129 -7.26 21.79 8.93
CA CYS A 129 -6.00 21.62 9.66
C CYS A 129 -4.98 20.78 8.87
N PHE A 130 -5.43 19.79 8.12
CA PHE A 130 -4.59 18.89 7.34
C PHE A 130 -4.30 19.38 5.91
N LYS A 131 -4.83 20.51 5.48
CA LYS A 131 -4.65 21.03 4.12
C LYS A 131 -3.18 21.13 3.68
N ASN A 132 -2.28 21.48 4.60
CA ASN A 132 -0.85 21.61 4.35
C ASN A 132 -0.04 20.50 5.03
N PHE A 133 -0.72 19.44 5.51
CA PHE A 133 -0.05 18.34 6.18
C PHE A 133 0.46 17.34 5.13
N HIS A 134 1.69 17.51 4.74
CA HIS A 134 2.41 16.58 3.90
C HIS A 134 3.81 16.36 4.48
N GLN A 135 4.35 15.18 4.29
CA GLN A 135 5.69 14.90 4.78
C GLN A 135 6.72 15.63 3.92
N PRO A 136 7.50 16.56 4.48
CA PRO A 136 8.57 17.23 3.74
C PRO A 136 9.60 16.22 3.27
N ILE A 137 10.13 16.41 2.07
CA ILE A 137 11.31 15.70 1.60
C ILE A 137 12.52 16.52 1.97
N SER A 138 13.25 16.07 2.99
CA SER A 138 14.52 16.67 3.39
C SER A 138 15.67 15.69 3.18
N ASP A 139 16.86 16.22 3.03
CA ASP A 139 18.07 15.45 2.93
C ASP A 139 18.66 15.20 4.33
N LEU A 140 19.32 14.07 4.51
CA LEU A 140 19.93 13.72 5.80
C LEU A 140 21.05 14.70 6.12
N ARG A 141 21.06 15.16 7.37
CA ARG A 141 22.10 16.07 7.85
C ARG A 141 23.49 15.48 7.68
N GLY A 142 24.41 16.25 7.08
CA GLY A 142 25.79 15.86 6.84
C GLY A 142 25.99 14.91 5.66
N LEU A 143 24.94 14.68 4.84
CA LEU A 143 25.05 13.99 3.56
C LEU A 143 25.49 14.97 2.47
N LYS A 144 26.42 14.55 1.60
CA LYS A 144 26.72 15.28 0.36
C LYS A 144 25.62 14.98 -0.66
N VAL A 145 24.95 16.01 -1.13
CA VAL A 145 23.80 15.87 -2.05
C VAL A 145 24.04 16.74 -3.27
N ARG A 146 23.88 16.16 -4.46
CA ARG A 146 23.78 16.92 -5.71
C ARG A 146 22.39 17.57 -5.74
N ASN A 147 22.31 18.88 -5.90
CA ASN A 147 21.07 19.65 -5.86
C ASN A 147 20.29 19.45 -4.52
N PRO A 148 20.88 19.88 -3.38
CA PRO A 148 20.27 19.66 -2.08
C PRO A 148 18.92 20.37 -1.97
N LYS A 149 17.95 19.70 -1.35
CA LYS A 149 16.67 20.30 -1.01
C LYS A 149 16.82 21.07 0.30
N PRO A 150 16.63 22.40 0.29
CA PRO A 150 16.79 23.18 1.50
C PRO A 150 15.73 22.79 2.52
N PHE A 151 16.15 22.68 3.77
CA PHE A 151 15.24 22.54 4.90
C PHE A 151 14.46 23.84 5.06
N SER A 152 13.13 23.78 4.94
CA SER A 152 12.24 24.92 5.13
C SER A 152 11.50 24.82 6.47
N VAL A 153 11.86 25.67 7.43
CA VAL A 153 11.13 25.82 8.69
C VAL A 153 9.66 26.20 8.44
N TRP A 154 9.43 26.96 7.38
CA TRP A 154 8.09 27.46 7.04
C TRP A 154 7.10 26.35 6.66
N GLU A 155 7.59 25.26 6.05
CA GLU A 155 6.75 24.09 5.76
C GLU A 155 6.27 23.41 7.06
N TYR A 156 7.14 23.31 8.06
CA TYR A 156 6.77 22.76 9.36
C TYR A 156 5.80 23.67 10.13
N VAL A 157 5.96 24.99 10.03
CA VAL A 157 5.01 25.96 10.63
C VAL A 157 3.63 25.80 10.01
N LYS A 158 3.51 25.58 8.69
CA LYS A 158 2.23 25.35 8.02
C LYS A 158 1.54 24.07 8.48
N MET A 159 2.29 23.08 8.99
CA MET A 159 1.76 21.83 9.50
C MET A 159 1.27 21.93 10.96
N LEU A 160 1.59 23.01 11.67
CA LEU A 160 1.26 23.17 13.10
C LEU A 160 -0.22 22.92 13.43
N PRO A 161 -1.22 23.38 12.64
CA PRO A 161 -2.64 23.10 12.92
C PRO A 161 -2.93 21.58 12.97
N ALA A 162 -2.35 20.81 12.05
CA ALA A 162 -2.52 19.35 12.04
C ALA A 162 -1.84 18.70 13.25
N VAL A 163 -0.63 19.16 13.62
CA VAL A 163 0.11 18.66 14.78
C VAL A 163 -0.68 18.85 16.07
N LEU A 164 -1.33 20.00 16.24
CA LEU A 164 -2.13 20.32 17.43
C LEU A 164 -3.36 19.41 17.59
N VAL A 165 -4.01 18.99 16.51
CA VAL A 165 -5.19 18.11 16.57
C VAL A 165 -4.83 16.62 16.53
N THR A 166 -3.60 16.27 16.19
CA THR A 166 -3.10 14.88 16.07
C THR A 166 -3.36 14.04 17.34
N PRO A 167 -3.04 14.49 18.57
CA PRO A 167 -3.25 13.67 19.76
C PRO A 167 -4.73 13.28 19.97
N PHE A 168 -5.64 14.19 19.68
CA PHE A 168 -7.08 13.95 19.75
C PHE A 168 -7.53 12.91 18.70
N LEU A 169 -7.00 12.98 17.47
CA LEU A 169 -7.31 12.05 16.41
C LEU A 169 -6.70 10.67 16.64
N MET A 170 -5.52 10.61 17.23
CA MET A 170 -4.87 9.34 17.61
C MET A 170 -5.56 8.64 18.78
N ALA A 171 -6.31 9.36 19.60
CA ALA A 171 -6.98 8.83 20.78
C ALA A 171 -8.30 8.07 20.48
N GLN A 172 -8.76 8.08 19.24
CA GLN A 172 -10.02 7.44 18.84
C GLN A 172 -9.89 6.71 17.50
N SER A 173 -10.74 5.68 17.30
CA SER A 173 -10.80 5.00 16.02
C SER A 173 -11.60 5.79 14.97
N ALA A 174 -11.41 5.48 13.69
CA ALA A 174 -12.20 6.03 12.60
C ALA A 174 -13.70 5.77 12.82
N ARG A 175 -14.05 4.56 13.31
CA ARG A 175 -15.44 4.22 13.71
C ARG A 175 -15.97 5.15 14.80
N ALA A 176 -15.19 5.40 15.87
CA ALA A 176 -15.60 6.28 16.96
C ALA A 176 -15.76 7.72 16.46
N TYR A 177 -14.89 8.17 15.58
CA TYR A 177 -14.99 9.47 14.92
C TYR A 177 -16.27 9.60 14.09
N ALA A 178 -16.59 8.61 13.25
CA ALA A 178 -17.78 8.60 12.41
C ALA A 178 -19.10 8.59 13.21
N LYS A 179 -19.12 8.06 14.45
CA LYS A 179 -20.29 8.05 15.35
C LYS A 179 -20.78 9.47 15.76
N TRP A 180 -20.01 10.52 15.48
CA TRP A 180 -20.50 11.89 15.66
C TRP A 180 -21.64 12.21 14.70
N PHE A 181 -21.67 11.64 13.50
CA PHE A 181 -22.82 11.67 12.62
C PHE A 181 -23.95 10.80 13.19
N LYS A 182 -25.18 11.33 13.23
CA LYS A 182 -26.37 10.57 13.59
C LYS A 182 -26.84 9.69 12.43
N ASN A 183 -26.70 10.19 11.18
CA ASN A 183 -27.11 9.48 9.99
C ASN A 183 -26.27 8.21 9.78
N PRO A 184 -26.89 7.00 9.78
CA PRO A 184 -26.16 5.74 9.62
C PRO A 184 -25.55 5.58 8.22
N ARG A 185 -26.16 6.16 7.17
CA ARG A 185 -25.65 6.12 5.80
C ARG A 185 -24.30 6.86 5.70
N ILE A 186 -24.20 8.05 6.31
CA ILE A 186 -22.93 8.79 6.37
C ILE A 186 -21.86 7.97 7.09
N ARG A 187 -22.20 7.32 8.22
CA ARG A 187 -21.24 6.47 8.94
C ARG A 187 -20.76 5.29 8.10
N ALA A 188 -21.67 4.64 7.38
CA ALA A 188 -21.33 3.55 6.47
C ALA A 188 -20.43 4.03 5.33
N LEU A 189 -20.73 5.18 4.71
CA LEU A 189 -19.94 5.75 3.63
C LEU A 189 -18.52 6.13 4.09
N LEU A 190 -18.39 6.77 5.26
CA LEU A 190 -17.06 7.14 5.81
C LEU A 190 -16.20 5.92 6.16
N ALA A 191 -16.81 4.77 6.46
CA ALA A 191 -16.09 3.51 6.70
C ALA A 191 -15.41 2.93 5.44
N ALA A 192 -15.72 3.45 4.24
CA ALA A 192 -15.03 3.08 3.00
C ALA A 192 -13.60 3.67 2.90
N VAL A 193 -13.34 4.78 3.60
CA VAL A 193 -12.09 5.55 3.44
C VAL A 193 -10.89 4.83 4.06
N VAL A 194 -11.06 4.27 5.25
CA VAL A 194 -10.06 3.45 5.95
C VAL A 194 -10.76 2.39 6.79
N GLU A 195 -10.01 1.39 7.25
CA GLU A 195 -10.56 0.40 8.17
C GLU A 195 -11.10 1.04 9.45
N PRO A 196 -12.30 0.65 9.90
CA PRO A 196 -12.99 1.35 10.99
C PRO A 196 -12.26 1.36 12.34
N GLU A 197 -11.39 0.38 12.60
CA GLU A 197 -10.68 0.24 13.88
C GLU A 197 -9.32 0.96 13.89
N ILE A 198 -8.83 1.43 12.75
CA ILE A 198 -7.63 2.27 12.68
C ILE A 198 -7.88 3.62 13.36
N ASN A 199 -6.84 4.31 13.82
CA ASN A 199 -6.99 5.62 14.45
C ASN A 199 -7.57 6.68 13.48
N ALA A 200 -8.28 7.66 14.05
CA ALA A 200 -8.93 8.71 13.27
C ALA A 200 -7.94 9.67 12.59
N LEU A 201 -6.66 9.69 13.00
CA LEU A 201 -5.61 10.42 12.28
C LEU A 201 -5.45 9.87 10.87
N SER A 202 -5.36 8.54 10.72
CA SER A 202 -5.26 7.88 9.40
C SER A 202 -6.48 8.18 8.53
N PHE A 203 -7.68 8.20 9.12
CA PHE A 203 -8.91 8.55 8.42
C PHE A 203 -8.89 10.02 7.92
N ILE A 204 -8.58 10.98 8.79
CA ILE A 204 -8.54 12.41 8.44
C ILE A 204 -7.41 12.70 7.43
N TYR A 205 -6.25 12.08 7.60
CA TYR A 205 -5.15 12.22 6.67
C TYR A 205 -5.55 11.71 5.27
N THR A 206 -6.10 10.50 5.17
CA THR A 206 -6.50 9.91 3.89
C THR A 206 -7.59 10.74 3.22
N LEU A 207 -8.66 11.09 3.95
CA LEU A 207 -9.73 11.94 3.39
C LEU A 207 -9.22 13.34 3.03
N GLY A 208 -8.27 13.87 3.81
CA GLY A 208 -7.59 15.14 3.54
C GLY A 208 -6.82 15.15 2.23
N THR A 209 -6.12 14.06 1.89
CA THR A 209 -5.41 13.97 0.61
C THR A 209 -6.35 13.95 -0.59
N PHE A 210 -7.54 13.33 -0.46
CA PHE A 210 -8.59 13.44 -1.48
C PHE A 210 -9.13 14.88 -1.55
N HIS A 211 -9.43 15.49 -0.39
CA HIS A 211 -10.00 16.83 -0.30
C HIS A 211 -9.12 17.89 -0.99
N VAL A 212 -7.79 17.82 -0.84
CA VAL A 212 -6.86 18.75 -1.49
C VAL A 212 -6.48 18.36 -2.92
N GLY A 213 -7.04 17.26 -3.44
CA GLY A 213 -6.76 16.77 -4.78
C GLY A 213 -5.37 16.12 -4.93
N ASP A 214 -4.85 15.49 -3.88
CA ASP A 214 -3.55 14.79 -3.90
C ASP A 214 -3.67 13.28 -4.10
N SER A 215 -4.86 12.72 -3.97
CA SER A 215 -5.14 11.29 -4.17
C SER A 215 -5.70 11.03 -5.55
N GLY A 216 -4.90 10.45 -6.44
CA GLY A 216 -5.28 10.10 -7.80
C GLY A 216 -5.05 8.63 -8.12
N TYR A 217 -5.46 8.19 -9.32
CA TYR A 217 -5.22 6.85 -9.83
C TYR A 217 -4.37 6.92 -11.08
N PRO A 218 -3.14 6.34 -11.10
CA PRO A 218 -2.28 6.34 -12.27
C PRO A 218 -2.80 5.34 -13.31
N LYS A 219 -2.86 5.74 -14.58
CA LYS A 219 -3.27 4.85 -15.70
C LYS A 219 -2.43 3.58 -15.72
N GLY A 220 -3.09 2.42 -15.79
CA GLY A 220 -2.44 1.11 -15.73
C GLY A 220 -2.09 0.62 -14.31
N GLY A 221 -2.44 1.38 -13.27
CA GLY A 221 -2.41 0.95 -11.87
C GLY A 221 -1.04 0.58 -11.32
N SER A 222 -1.07 -0.34 -10.35
CA SER A 222 0.11 -0.74 -9.57
C SER A 222 1.22 -1.34 -10.40
N LEU A 223 0.88 -2.25 -11.31
CA LEU A 223 1.88 -2.96 -12.11
C LEU A 223 2.61 -2.00 -13.05
N ARG A 224 1.89 -1.06 -13.68
CA ARG A 224 2.51 -0.05 -14.57
C ARG A 224 3.49 0.82 -13.80
N MET A 225 3.13 1.27 -12.60
CA MET A 225 4.04 2.05 -11.76
C MET A 225 5.30 1.25 -11.41
N ALA A 226 5.15 0.02 -10.94
CA ALA A 226 6.28 -0.83 -10.58
C ALA A 226 7.18 -1.14 -11.79
N GLN A 227 6.58 -1.37 -12.96
CA GLN A 227 7.29 -1.60 -14.21
C GLN A 227 8.11 -0.37 -14.61
N ASN A 228 7.49 0.82 -14.61
CA ASN A 228 8.17 2.08 -14.91
C ASN A 228 9.38 2.31 -13.98
N MET A 229 9.26 2.00 -12.68
CA MET A 229 10.37 2.10 -11.72
C MET A 229 11.48 1.09 -12.04
N ALA A 230 11.12 -0.15 -12.38
CA ALA A 230 12.09 -1.18 -12.77
C ALA A 230 12.83 -0.79 -14.05
N ASP A 231 12.10 -0.28 -15.06
CA ASP A 231 12.67 0.18 -16.33
C ASP A 231 13.59 1.38 -16.13
N THR A 232 13.23 2.33 -15.25
CA THR A 232 14.08 3.47 -14.84
C THR A 232 15.38 2.99 -14.21
N PHE A 233 15.30 2.02 -13.31
CA PHE A 233 16.47 1.43 -12.66
C PHE A 233 17.38 0.69 -13.66
N ILE A 234 16.81 -0.13 -14.55
CA ILE A 234 17.55 -0.89 -15.56
C ILE A 234 18.21 0.06 -16.58
N SER A 235 17.48 1.07 -17.05
CA SER A 235 18.01 2.10 -17.97
C SER A 235 19.15 2.90 -17.36
N GLY A 236 19.18 3.03 -16.03
CA GLY A 236 20.29 3.60 -15.27
C GLY A 236 21.50 2.65 -15.10
N GLY A 237 21.49 1.47 -15.73
CA GLY A 237 22.57 0.46 -15.65
C GLY A 237 22.41 -0.52 -14.47
N GLY A 238 21.33 -0.48 -13.72
CA GLY A 238 21.01 -1.45 -12.66
C GLY A 238 20.59 -2.82 -13.20
N LYS A 239 20.61 -3.84 -12.37
CA LYS A 239 20.23 -5.21 -12.74
C LYS A 239 19.16 -5.75 -11.78
N ILE A 240 18.12 -6.40 -12.32
CA ILE A 240 17.14 -7.15 -11.55
C ILE A 240 17.21 -8.61 -11.96
N ARG A 241 17.30 -9.50 -10.98
CA ARG A 241 17.14 -10.94 -11.18
C ARG A 241 15.79 -11.36 -10.59
N TYR A 242 14.87 -11.65 -11.47
CA TYR A 242 13.57 -12.21 -11.11
C TYR A 242 13.69 -13.71 -10.83
N GLN A 243 12.71 -14.28 -10.15
CA GLN A 243 12.65 -15.70 -9.76
C GLN A 243 13.91 -16.16 -8.99
N THR A 244 14.54 -15.21 -8.28
CA THR A 244 15.80 -15.42 -7.54
C THR A 244 15.56 -15.06 -6.05
N PRO A 245 14.94 -15.95 -5.27
CA PRO A 245 14.74 -15.72 -3.85
C PRO A 245 16.08 -15.70 -3.09
N ALA A 246 16.26 -14.69 -2.23
CA ALA A 246 17.33 -14.74 -1.23
C ALA A 246 16.92 -15.71 -0.11
N GLU A 247 17.81 -16.63 0.24
CA GLU A 247 17.57 -17.67 1.25
C GLU A 247 18.24 -17.33 2.59
N GLU A 248 19.42 -16.71 2.55
CA GLU A 248 20.14 -16.32 3.76
C GLU A 248 21.02 -15.10 3.50
N VAL A 249 21.12 -14.25 4.54
CA VAL A 249 22.02 -13.09 4.62
C VAL A 249 22.98 -13.31 5.78
N TYR A 250 24.27 -13.25 5.54
CA TYR A 250 25.29 -13.43 6.55
C TYR A 250 26.54 -12.59 6.27
N LEU A 251 27.34 -12.38 7.31
CA LEU A 251 28.61 -11.66 7.21
C LEU A 251 29.75 -12.66 7.09
N GLU A 252 30.54 -12.54 6.03
CA GLU A 252 31.75 -13.34 5.83
C GLU A 252 32.95 -12.42 5.82
N GLY A 253 33.78 -12.51 6.84
CA GLY A 253 34.87 -11.56 7.04
C GLY A 253 34.33 -10.14 7.23
N LYS A 254 34.51 -9.27 6.25
CA LYS A 254 34.04 -7.89 6.24
C LYS A 254 32.98 -7.61 5.18
N GLN A 255 32.56 -8.61 4.41
CA GLN A 255 31.60 -8.47 3.34
C GLN A 255 30.28 -9.17 3.69
N TRP A 256 29.18 -8.55 3.31
CA TRP A 256 27.87 -9.18 3.37
C TRP A 256 27.66 -10.10 2.19
N SER A 257 27.19 -11.31 2.49
CA SER A 257 26.86 -12.36 1.53
C SER A 257 25.38 -12.63 1.53
N VAL A 258 24.83 -12.84 0.35
CA VAL A 258 23.45 -13.26 0.13
C VAL A 258 23.46 -14.60 -0.59
N ARG A 259 22.98 -15.65 0.07
CA ARG A 259 22.80 -16.96 -0.54
C ARG A 259 21.46 -17.02 -1.27
N THR A 260 21.51 -17.51 -2.47
CA THR A 260 20.35 -17.95 -3.27
C THR A 260 20.44 -19.47 -3.47
N LYS A 261 19.46 -20.06 -4.12
CA LYS A 261 19.49 -21.49 -4.44
C LYS A 261 20.74 -21.90 -5.23
N ASP A 262 21.19 -21.03 -6.15
CA ASP A 262 22.18 -21.42 -7.16
C ASP A 262 23.60 -20.87 -6.88
N GLU A 263 23.71 -19.81 -6.08
CA GLU A 263 24.98 -19.11 -5.85
C GLU A 263 25.00 -18.28 -4.54
N VAL A 264 26.20 -17.87 -4.17
CA VAL A 264 26.45 -16.87 -3.11
C VAL A 264 26.95 -15.58 -3.76
N LEU A 265 26.27 -14.49 -3.47
CA LEU A 265 26.56 -13.15 -3.98
C LEU A 265 27.09 -12.27 -2.84
N THR A 266 28.12 -11.46 -3.13
CA THR A 266 28.72 -10.56 -2.15
C THR A 266 28.60 -9.10 -2.59
N ALA A 267 28.47 -8.18 -1.63
CA ALA A 267 28.44 -6.75 -1.88
C ALA A 267 28.99 -5.97 -0.68
N ASP A 268 29.36 -4.68 -0.91
CA ASP A 268 29.72 -3.77 0.17
C ASP A 268 28.55 -3.52 1.12
N VAL A 269 27.33 -3.48 0.56
CA VAL A 269 26.10 -3.30 1.34
C VAL A 269 24.97 -4.20 0.86
N VAL A 270 24.15 -4.65 1.82
CA VAL A 270 22.92 -5.42 1.58
C VAL A 270 21.73 -4.66 2.16
N ILE A 271 20.67 -4.53 1.38
CA ILE A 271 19.43 -3.87 1.77
C ILE A 271 18.28 -4.87 1.75
N ILE A 272 17.64 -5.10 2.88
CA ILE A 272 16.47 -5.97 3.01
C ILE A 272 15.23 -5.12 2.79
N SER A 273 14.57 -5.30 1.64
CA SER A 273 13.32 -4.65 1.23
C SER A 273 12.10 -5.56 1.31
N SER A 274 12.29 -6.82 1.64
CA SER A 274 11.20 -7.74 1.99
C SER A 274 10.58 -7.34 3.34
N ASP A 275 9.43 -7.94 3.70
CA ASP A 275 8.79 -7.65 5.00
C ASP A 275 9.75 -7.91 6.16
N ALA A 276 10.13 -6.86 6.89
CA ALA A 276 11.11 -6.96 7.97
C ALA A 276 10.68 -7.93 9.07
N ARG A 277 9.36 -8.09 9.32
CA ARG A 277 8.85 -9.03 10.32
C ARG A 277 9.09 -10.49 9.90
N SER A 278 8.94 -10.81 8.63
CA SER A 278 9.32 -12.12 8.10
C SER A 278 10.84 -12.27 8.06
N ALA A 279 11.55 -11.26 7.57
CA ALA A 279 12.99 -11.31 7.36
C ALA A 279 13.78 -11.59 8.65
N ILE A 280 13.38 -11.02 9.80
CA ILE A 280 14.06 -11.25 11.09
C ILE A 280 14.00 -12.72 11.56
N ASP A 281 13.07 -13.50 11.03
CA ASP A 281 12.91 -14.92 11.38
C ASP A 281 13.44 -15.86 10.31
N THR A 282 13.52 -15.41 9.04
CA THR A 282 13.76 -16.34 7.92
C THR A 282 15.00 -16.05 7.07
N LEU A 283 15.53 -14.82 7.09
CA LEU A 283 16.68 -14.45 6.25
C LEU A 283 18.04 -14.57 6.93
N PHE A 284 18.09 -14.97 8.19
CA PHE A 284 19.33 -15.14 8.94
C PHE A 284 19.43 -16.58 9.42
N LYS A 285 20.65 -17.11 9.55
CA LYS A 285 20.88 -18.46 10.05
C LYS A 285 20.13 -18.75 11.35
N GLU A 286 20.12 -17.77 12.24
CA GLU A 286 19.31 -17.80 13.46
C GLU A 286 18.41 -16.57 13.50
N PRO A 287 17.15 -16.70 13.95
CA PRO A 287 16.25 -15.56 14.11
C PRO A 287 16.89 -14.45 14.95
N LEU A 288 16.79 -13.20 14.49
CA LEU A 288 17.42 -12.06 15.15
C LEU A 288 16.91 -11.88 16.60
N GLN A 289 17.83 -11.78 17.55
CA GLN A 289 17.52 -11.67 18.99
C GLN A 289 17.61 -10.23 19.52
N ASP A 290 17.84 -9.24 18.68
CA ASP A 290 17.94 -7.84 19.07
C ASP A 290 16.64 -7.33 19.71
N SER A 291 16.77 -6.34 20.60
CA SER A 291 15.64 -5.76 21.33
C SER A 291 14.50 -5.26 20.41
N TRP A 292 14.85 -4.64 19.28
CA TRP A 292 13.86 -4.16 18.32
C TRP A 292 13.13 -5.32 17.60
N ALA A 293 13.85 -6.40 17.26
CA ALA A 293 13.27 -7.58 16.63
C ALA A 293 12.31 -8.30 17.58
N LYS A 294 12.70 -8.47 18.85
CA LYS A 294 11.82 -9.02 19.90
C LYS A 294 10.55 -8.18 20.09
N LYS A 295 10.69 -6.83 20.15
CA LYS A 295 9.54 -5.91 20.23
C LYS A 295 8.64 -5.99 18.99
N MET A 296 9.22 -6.14 17.81
CA MET A 296 8.44 -6.32 16.58
C MET A 296 7.65 -7.64 16.60
N ARG A 297 8.25 -8.75 17.05
CA ARG A 297 7.54 -10.04 17.19
C ARG A 297 6.35 -9.96 18.14
N SER A 298 6.52 -9.33 19.29
CA SER A 298 5.49 -9.29 20.34
C SER A 298 4.45 -8.19 20.15
N GLY A 299 4.79 -7.12 19.45
CA GLY A 299 3.97 -5.90 19.42
C GLY A 299 3.41 -5.50 18.06
N LEU A 300 3.96 -6.03 16.96
CA LEU A 300 3.46 -5.72 15.63
C LEU A 300 2.05 -6.28 15.45
N ARG A 301 1.14 -5.42 15.03
CA ARG A 301 -0.18 -5.81 14.54
C ARG A 301 -0.24 -5.55 13.04
N THR A 302 -0.93 -6.43 12.34
CA THR A 302 -0.97 -6.39 10.89
C THR A 302 -2.39 -6.41 10.36
N THR A 303 -2.59 -5.78 9.22
CA THR A 303 -3.84 -5.81 8.49
C THR A 303 -3.76 -6.85 7.39
N GLN A 304 -4.70 -7.77 7.41
CA GLN A 304 -4.86 -8.84 6.41
C GLN A 304 -6.11 -8.60 5.58
N CYS A 305 -6.14 -9.11 4.37
CA CYS A 305 -7.34 -9.16 3.54
C CYS A 305 -7.37 -10.41 2.66
N MET A 306 -8.58 -10.74 2.21
CA MET A 306 -8.78 -11.58 1.03
C MET A 306 -9.10 -10.65 -0.14
N PHE A 307 -8.43 -10.86 -1.25
CA PHE A 307 -8.74 -10.19 -2.50
C PHE A 307 -9.73 -11.06 -3.30
N ILE A 308 -10.77 -10.45 -3.81
CA ILE A 308 -11.72 -11.07 -4.72
C ILE A 308 -11.75 -10.25 -6.01
N GLY A 309 -11.55 -10.93 -7.14
CA GLY A 309 -11.64 -10.35 -8.46
C GLY A 309 -12.66 -11.09 -9.31
N VAL A 310 -13.55 -10.36 -9.98
CA VAL A 310 -14.55 -10.89 -10.91
C VAL A 310 -14.42 -10.15 -12.23
N GLY A 311 -14.16 -10.90 -13.32
CA GLY A 311 -14.30 -10.42 -14.69
C GLY A 311 -15.64 -10.87 -15.24
N ALA A 312 -16.43 -9.93 -15.74
CA ALA A 312 -17.79 -10.16 -16.22
C ALA A 312 -17.97 -9.72 -17.67
N LYS A 313 -18.78 -10.46 -18.43
CA LYS A 313 -19.24 -10.09 -19.77
C LYS A 313 -20.51 -9.22 -19.63
N ALA A 314 -20.35 -8.07 -18.99
CA ALA A 314 -21.43 -7.13 -18.74
C ALA A 314 -20.88 -5.70 -18.80
N ASP A 315 -21.68 -4.76 -19.24
CA ASP A 315 -21.36 -3.33 -19.13
C ASP A 315 -21.74 -2.82 -17.74
N LEU A 316 -20.74 -2.47 -16.96
CA LEU A 316 -20.88 -1.89 -15.62
C LEU A 316 -20.53 -0.39 -15.58
N SER A 317 -20.49 0.28 -16.74
CA SER A 317 -20.10 1.70 -16.84
C SER A 317 -21.05 2.66 -16.12
N SER A 318 -22.32 2.27 -15.93
CA SER A 318 -23.32 3.01 -15.15
C SER A 318 -23.07 2.94 -13.63
N TRP A 319 -22.29 1.98 -13.16
CA TRP A 319 -21.99 1.82 -11.75
C TRP A 319 -20.77 2.67 -11.34
N PRO A 320 -20.78 3.27 -10.13
CA PRO A 320 -19.67 4.07 -9.63
C PRO A 320 -18.33 3.33 -9.62
N ARG A 321 -17.24 4.08 -9.81
CA ARG A 321 -15.86 3.54 -9.81
C ARG A 321 -15.47 2.89 -8.48
N SER A 322 -15.89 3.44 -7.36
CA SER A 322 -15.64 2.90 -6.01
C SER A 322 -16.91 2.97 -5.20
N MET A 323 -17.41 1.83 -4.79
CA MET A 323 -18.69 1.67 -4.10
C MET A 323 -18.50 1.12 -2.70
N GLN A 324 -19.12 1.74 -1.71
CA GLN A 324 -19.39 1.17 -0.40
C GLN A 324 -20.78 0.54 -0.46
N ILE A 325 -20.86 -0.75 -0.56
CA ILE A 325 -22.14 -1.46 -0.69
C ILE A 325 -22.58 -1.95 0.69
N VAL A 326 -23.81 -1.62 1.08
CA VAL A 326 -24.51 -2.25 2.20
C VAL A 326 -25.26 -3.45 1.63
N LEU A 327 -24.83 -4.63 1.98
CA LEU A 327 -25.41 -5.86 1.45
C LEU A 327 -26.81 -6.09 2.07
N PRO A 328 -27.82 -6.47 1.27
CA PRO A 328 -29.14 -6.88 1.78
C PRO A 328 -29.02 -8.06 2.77
N HIS A 329 -28.22 -9.05 2.44
CA HIS A 329 -27.86 -10.17 3.30
C HIS A 329 -26.34 -10.14 3.57
N PRO A 330 -25.89 -10.27 4.84
CA PRO A 330 -24.47 -10.23 5.17
C PRO A 330 -23.70 -11.39 4.52
N LEU A 331 -22.60 -11.06 3.82
CA LEU A 331 -21.70 -12.06 3.27
C LEU A 331 -20.96 -12.80 4.39
N GLN A 332 -21.01 -14.13 4.36
CA GLN A 332 -20.21 -15.00 5.23
C GLN A 332 -18.98 -15.47 4.45
N ALA A 333 -17.77 -15.16 4.91
CA ALA A 333 -16.54 -15.62 4.27
C ALA A 333 -15.43 -15.84 5.28
N ALA A 334 -14.75 -16.98 5.23
CA ALA A 334 -13.64 -17.34 6.12
C ALA A 334 -13.96 -17.12 7.62
N ARG A 335 -15.12 -17.56 8.08
CA ARG A 335 -15.65 -17.39 9.46
C ARG A 335 -15.85 -15.93 9.87
N ARG A 336 -16.03 -15.03 8.93
CA ARG A 336 -16.31 -13.62 9.18
C ARG A 336 -17.61 -13.20 8.49
N THR A 337 -18.26 -12.19 9.08
CA THR A 337 -19.50 -11.60 8.57
C THR A 337 -19.21 -10.20 8.05
N TYR A 338 -19.58 -9.93 6.81
CA TYR A 338 -19.42 -8.63 6.14
C TYR A 338 -20.79 -8.04 5.81
N GLN A 339 -21.24 -7.06 6.58
CA GLN A 339 -22.47 -6.31 6.30
C GLN A 339 -22.26 -5.28 5.18
N THR A 340 -21.05 -4.78 5.07
CA THR A 340 -20.65 -3.80 4.05
C THR A 340 -19.36 -4.24 3.39
N ILE A 341 -19.24 -3.99 2.08
CA ILE A 341 -18.05 -4.28 1.29
C ILE A 341 -17.67 -3.08 0.43
N VAL A 342 -16.37 -2.91 0.16
CA VAL A 342 -15.88 -1.92 -0.81
C VAL A 342 -15.60 -2.64 -2.11
N VAL A 343 -16.27 -2.22 -3.18
CA VAL A 343 -16.11 -2.74 -4.53
C VAL A 343 -15.53 -1.66 -5.43
N ASN A 344 -14.46 -1.97 -6.14
CA ASN A 344 -13.91 -1.11 -7.19
C ASN A 344 -14.30 -1.67 -8.55
N ASN A 345 -14.88 -0.82 -9.39
CA ASN A 345 -15.29 -1.08 -10.75
C ASN A 345 -14.29 -0.47 -11.74
N TYR A 346 -13.74 -1.27 -12.63
CA TYR A 346 -12.71 -0.84 -13.58
C TYR A 346 -13.27 -0.62 -15.00
N ALA A 347 -14.57 -0.38 -15.15
CA ALA A 347 -15.23 -0.16 -16.44
C ALA A 347 -14.63 1.00 -17.26
N THR A 348 -14.09 2.02 -16.57
CA THR A 348 -13.47 3.19 -17.21
C THR A 348 -11.97 3.06 -17.44
N GLU A 349 -11.36 1.93 -17.01
CA GLU A 349 -9.91 1.71 -17.12
C GLU A 349 -9.58 0.90 -18.39
N GLU A 350 -8.93 1.53 -19.34
CA GLU A 350 -8.52 0.86 -20.59
C GLU A 350 -7.59 -0.34 -20.34
N GLY A 351 -7.83 -1.46 -21.01
CA GLY A 351 -6.99 -2.66 -20.95
C GLY A 351 -7.17 -3.52 -19.71
N TYR A 352 -8.17 -3.23 -18.86
CA TYR A 352 -8.50 -4.07 -17.72
C TYR A 352 -9.39 -5.26 -18.08
N ALA A 353 -10.20 -5.14 -19.13
CA ALA A 353 -11.05 -6.21 -19.63
C ALA A 353 -11.10 -6.21 -21.17
N PRO A 354 -11.52 -7.30 -21.81
CA PRO A 354 -11.88 -7.30 -23.23
C PRO A 354 -13.04 -6.34 -23.51
N GLU A 355 -13.23 -5.95 -24.77
CA GLU A 355 -14.33 -5.10 -25.20
C GLU A 355 -15.69 -5.68 -24.79
N GLY A 356 -16.59 -4.83 -24.29
CA GLY A 356 -17.91 -5.23 -23.75
C GLY A 356 -17.86 -5.98 -22.43
N CYS A 357 -16.70 -6.08 -21.79
CA CYS A 357 -16.49 -6.75 -20.51
C CYS A 357 -15.99 -5.78 -19.45
N ASN A 358 -16.13 -6.15 -18.18
CA ASN A 358 -15.67 -5.34 -17.06
C ASN A 358 -15.00 -6.17 -15.98
N VAL A 359 -14.25 -5.49 -15.11
CA VAL A 359 -13.65 -6.07 -13.91
C VAL A 359 -14.14 -5.32 -12.68
N ILE A 360 -14.52 -6.08 -11.66
CA ILE A 360 -14.69 -5.57 -10.31
C ILE A 360 -13.71 -6.27 -9.36
N THR A 361 -13.27 -5.54 -8.33
CA THR A 361 -12.46 -6.09 -7.25
C THR A 361 -13.01 -5.71 -5.88
N CYS A 362 -12.79 -6.57 -4.88
CA CYS A 362 -13.17 -6.34 -3.50
C CYS A 362 -12.05 -6.80 -2.58
N LEU A 363 -11.76 -6.03 -1.52
CA LEU A 363 -10.91 -6.47 -0.42
C LEU A 363 -11.79 -6.77 0.80
N LEU A 364 -11.86 -8.03 1.19
CA LEU A 364 -12.51 -8.46 2.41
C LEU A 364 -11.49 -8.42 3.56
N HIS A 365 -11.52 -7.34 4.34
CA HIS A 365 -10.56 -7.09 5.41
C HIS A 365 -10.82 -7.95 6.65
N GLY A 366 -9.75 -8.36 7.29
CA GLY A 366 -9.77 -9.01 8.59
C GLY A 366 -8.78 -10.17 8.73
N PRO A 367 -8.46 -10.56 9.97
CA PRO A 367 -7.51 -11.62 10.25
C PRO A 367 -8.09 -13.00 9.87
N THR A 368 -7.69 -13.51 8.71
CA THR A 368 -8.14 -14.80 8.16
C THR A 368 -6.99 -15.77 7.88
N TYR A 369 -5.73 -15.41 8.21
CA TYR A 369 -4.57 -16.28 7.98
C TYR A 369 -4.75 -17.67 8.62
N GLY A 370 -5.13 -17.73 9.90
CA GLY A 370 -5.32 -19.00 10.60
C GLY A 370 -6.39 -19.90 9.97
N TYR A 371 -7.49 -19.31 9.46
CA TYR A 371 -8.53 -20.07 8.73
C TYR A 371 -7.96 -20.70 7.45
N TRP A 372 -7.21 -19.92 6.67
CA TRP A 372 -6.65 -20.39 5.42
C TRP A 372 -5.49 -21.37 5.62
N ASN A 373 -4.70 -21.19 6.70
CA ASN A 373 -3.65 -22.15 7.04
C ASN A 373 -4.24 -23.50 7.43
N ALA A 374 -5.26 -23.54 8.26
CA ALA A 374 -5.99 -24.77 8.59
C ALA A 374 -6.59 -25.43 7.34
N ALA A 375 -7.17 -24.63 6.43
CA ALA A 375 -7.70 -25.15 5.16
C ALA A 375 -6.62 -25.74 4.24
N LYS A 376 -5.41 -25.23 4.30
CA LYS A 376 -4.26 -25.79 3.58
C LYS A 376 -3.82 -27.13 4.21
N GLU A 377 -3.78 -27.20 5.53
CA GLU A 377 -3.38 -28.39 6.28
C GLU A 377 -4.37 -29.55 6.10
N ASP A 378 -5.68 -29.27 6.08
CA ASP A 378 -6.73 -30.29 5.89
C ASP A 378 -7.04 -30.57 4.40
N GLY A 379 -6.36 -29.91 3.46
CA GLY A 379 -6.54 -30.11 2.01
C GLY A 379 -7.76 -29.41 1.40
N SER A 380 -8.60 -28.72 2.18
CA SER A 380 -9.84 -28.07 1.72
C SER A 380 -9.63 -26.66 1.11
N TYR A 381 -8.39 -26.20 1.01
CA TYR A 381 -8.08 -24.83 0.59
C TYR A 381 -8.72 -24.41 -0.75
N ALA A 382 -8.64 -25.28 -1.75
CA ALA A 382 -9.17 -24.97 -3.07
C ALA A 382 -10.71 -24.88 -3.07
N ASP A 383 -11.38 -25.76 -2.32
CA ASP A 383 -12.84 -25.78 -2.27
C ASP A 383 -13.39 -24.62 -1.45
N LYS A 384 -12.76 -24.28 -0.32
CA LYS A 384 -13.10 -23.08 0.46
C LYS A 384 -12.92 -21.78 -0.34
N LYS A 385 -11.94 -21.70 -1.25
CA LYS A 385 -11.82 -20.56 -2.17
C LYS A 385 -13.00 -20.47 -3.14
N LYS A 386 -13.48 -21.62 -3.66
CA LYS A 386 -14.66 -21.66 -4.54
C LYS A 386 -15.92 -21.26 -3.78
N GLU A 387 -16.09 -21.76 -2.54
CA GLU A 387 -17.18 -21.39 -1.65
C GLU A 387 -17.24 -19.88 -1.42
N VAL A 388 -16.14 -19.27 -0.95
CA VAL A 388 -16.06 -17.81 -0.76
C VAL A 388 -16.37 -17.03 -2.04
N MET A 389 -15.94 -17.51 -3.20
CA MET A 389 -16.27 -16.87 -4.47
C MET A 389 -17.75 -17.00 -4.83
N ALA A 390 -18.35 -18.18 -4.62
CA ALA A 390 -19.77 -18.40 -4.88
C ALA A 390 -20.64 -17.49 -4.00
N ASP A 391 -20.35 -17.45 -2.70
CA ASP A 391 -21.06 -16.61 -1.73
C ASP A 391 -20.89 -15.11 -2.07
N PHE A 392 -19.70 -14.70 -2.54
CA PHE A 392 -19.49 -13.32 -2.99
C PHE A 392 -20.29 -12.98 -4.25
N ILE A 393 -20.32 -13.88 -5.25
CA ILE A 393 -21.10 -13.68 -6.49
C ILE A 393 -22.59 -13.60 -6.16
N GLU A 394 -23.09 -14.46 -5.29
CA GLU A 394 -24.48 -14.42 -4.84
C GLU A 394 -24.79 -13.05 -4.19
N ALA A 395 -24.00 -12.66 -3.18
CA ALA A 395 -24.22 -11.42 -2.46
C ALA A 395 -24.10 -10.16 -3.35
N ILE A 396 -23.13 -10.10 -4.28
CA ILE A 396 -22.96 -8.94 -5.14
C ILE A 396 -24.04 -8.88 -6.25
N SER A 397 -24.57 -10.02 -6.68
CA SER A 397 -25.62 -10.10 -7.70
C SER A 397 -26.98 -9.61 -7.20
N GLU A 398 -27.19 -9.58 -5.89
CA GLU A 398 -28.37 -8.95 -5.29
C GLU A 398 -28.36 -7.43 -5.47
N VAL A 399 -27.17 -6.81 -5.61
CA VAL A 399 -26.99 -5.36 -5.73
C VAL A 399 -26.68 -4.97 -7.17
N ILE A 400 -25.85 -5.74 -7.88
CA ILE A 400 -25.45 -5.55 -9.28
C ILE A 400 -25.93 -6.77 -10.08
N PRO A 401 -27.22 -6.79 -10.48
CA PRO A 401 -27.81 -7.99 -11.13
C PRO A 401 -27.14 -8.41 -12.43
N GLU A 402 -26.49 -7.45 -13.13
CA GLU A 402 -25.78 -7.68 -14.37
C GLU A 402 -24.62 -8.69 -14.23
N ILE A 403 -24.14 -8.93 -13.01
CA ILE A 403 -23.04 -9.87 -12.75
C ILE A 403 -23.54 -11.31 -12.73
N LYS A 404 -24.78 -11.58 -12.33
CA LYS A 404 -25.31 -12.91 -11.98
C LYS A 404 -24.93 -14.01 -12.97
N ASP A 405 -25.20 -13.78 -14.26
CA ASP A 405 -24.99 -14.77 -15.32
C ASP A 405 -23.83 -14.37 -16.27
N ALA A 406 -23.11 -13.29 -15.95
CA ALA A 406 -22.08 -12.69 -16.80
C ALA A 406 -20.65 -13.05 -16.38
N VAL A 407 -20.46 -13.80 -15.30
CA VAL A 407 -19.13 -14.13 -14.78
C VAL A 407 -18.30 -14.91 -15.79
N ALA A 408 -17.18 -14.35 -16.22
CA ALA A 408 -16.26 -14.96 -17.20
C ALA A 408 -14.99 -15.52 -16.55
N VAL A 409 -14.50 -14.84 -15.51
CA VAL A 409 -13.29 -15.24 -14.80
C VAL A 409 -13.35 -14.72 -13.37
N THR A 410 -12.80 -15.52 -12.45
CA THR A 410 -12.73 -15.17 -11.03
C THR A 410 -11.33 -15.42 -10.49
N ASP A 411 -10.94 -14.67 -9.46
CA ASP A 411 -9.72 -14.93 -8.70
C ASP A 411 -9.93 -14.59 -7.22
N VAL A 412 -9.40 -15.43 -6.33
CA VAL A 412 -9.36 -15.20 -4.89
C VAL A 412 -7.91 -15.29 -4.43
N ALA A 413 -7.34 -14.17 -3.94
CA ALA A 413 -6.06 -14.20 -3.26
C ALA A 413 -6.29 -14.11 -1.74
N THR A 414 -5.80 -15.12 -1.02
CA THR A 414 -5.91 -15.22 0.44
C THR A 414 -4.63 -14.67 1.08
N PRO A 415 -4.57 -14.51 2.42
CA PRO A 415 -3.32 -14.19 3.10
C PRO A 415 -2.16 -15.15 2.74
N LEU A 416 -2.42 -16.45 2.53
CA LEU A 416 -1.39 -17.40 2.08
C LEU A 416 -0.87 -17.09 0.67
N THR A 417 -1.69 -16.48 -0.19
CA THR A 417 -1.26 -16.01 -1.51
C THR A 417 -0.26 -14.86 -1.38
N TYR A 418 -0.57 -13.87 -0.53
CA TYR A 418 0.34 -12.74 -0.27
C TYR A 418 1.65 -13.19 0.39
N GLU A 419 1.59 -14.09 1.38
CA GLU A 419 2.78 -14.68 1.99
C GLU A 419 3.65 -15.39 0.96
N ARG A 420 3.03 -16.22 0.12
CA ARG A 420 3.73 -16.98 -0.94
C ARG A 420 4.43 -16.07 -1.94
N TYR A 421 3.75 -15.04 -2.46
CA TYR A 421 4.30 -14.20 -3.53
C TYR A 421 5.12 -13.02 -3.04
N CYS A 422 4.78 -12.45 -1.87
CA CYS A 422 5.38 -11.20 -1.38
C CYS A 422 6.22 -11.38 -0.11
N SER A 423 6.31 -12.59 0.46
CA SER A 423 7.00 -12.88 1.74
C SER A 423 6.52 -12.00 2.91
N THR A 424 5.27 -11.54 2.88
CA THR A 424 4.71 -10.73 3.95
C THR A 424 4.31 -11.59 5.14
N PHE A 425 4.55 -11.09 6.35
CA PHE A 425 4.20 -11.78 7.58
C PHE A 425 2.69 -12.02 7.66
N GLU A 426 2.29 -13.29 7.76
CA GLU A 426 0.88 -13.74 7.76
C GLU A 426 0.06 -13.16 6.59
N GLY A 427 0.68 -12.95 5.44
CA GLY A 427 0.02 -12.39 4.27
C GLY A 427 -0.49 -10.96 4.43
N SER A 428 0.04 -10.22 5.39
CA SER A 428 -0.40 -8.86 5.67
C SER A 428 0.09 -7.86 4.63
N TYR A 429 -0.72 -6.88 4.31
CA TYR A 429 -0.34 -5.82 3.37
C TYR A 429 0.06 -4.52 4.07
N MET A 430 -0.31 -4.34 5.36
CA MET A 430 -0.05 -3.09 6.10
C MET A 430 0.16 -3.37 7.59
N THR A 431 0.70 -2.38 8.33
CA THR A 431 0.70 -2.36 9.80
C THR A 431 -0.64 -1.82 10.29
N ASP A 432 -1.29 -2.54 11.19
CA ASP A 432 -2.48 -2.06 11.89
C ASP A 432 -2.08 -1.05 12.97
N TRP A 433 -2.70 0.13 12.94
CA TRP A 433 -2.43 1.22 13.87
C TRP A 433 -3.68 1.70 14.60
N PRO A 434 -4.22 0.93 15.56
CA PRO A 434 -5.36 1.34 16.35
C PRO A 434 -4.99 2.47 17.34
N PRO A 435 -6.00 3.13 17.96
CA PRO A 435 -5.77 4.17 18.95
C PRO A 435 -4.81 3.74 20.07
N PHE A 436 -4.03 4.70 20.58
CA PHE A 436 -3.08 4.52 21.69
C PHE A 436 -1.99 3.46 21.49
N ARG A 437 -1.86 2.88 20.29
CA ARG A 437 -0.83 1.84 20.05
C ARG A 437 0.44 2.44 19.49
N ARG A 438 1.54 1.93 20.02
CA ARG A 438 2.87 2.23 19.50
C ARG A 438 3.15 1.42 18.25
N LEU A 439 3.75 2.05 17.26
CA LEU A 439 4.31 1.35 16.11
C LEU A 439 5.71 0.80 16.43
N TYR A 440 6.03 -0.35 15.87
CA TYR A 440 7.33 -0.99 15.99
C TYR A 440 7.97 -1.07 14.61
N HIS A 441 9.18 -0.53 14.50
CA HIS A 441 9.88 -0.39 13.23
C HIS A 441 11.22 -1.12 13.25
N ALA A 442 11.63 -1.63 12.10
CA ALA A 442 12.99 -2.03 11.84
C ALA A 442 13.87 -0.78 11.67
N PRO A 443 15.13 -0.80 12.11
CA PRO A 443 16.05 0.32 11.91
C PRO A 443 16.41 0.43 10.42
N PHE A 444 16.56 1.64 9.89
CA PHE A 444 17.09 1.83 8.53
C PHE A 444 18.51 1.25 8.40
N ARG A 445 19.39 1.53 9.33
CA ARG A 445 20.71 0.90 9.46
C ARG A 445 20.68 -0.10 10.60
N TYR A 446 20.81 -1.38 10.30
CA TYR A 446 20.84 -2.42 11.33
C TYR A 446 22.28 -2.66 11.84
N ARG A 447 23.21 -2.85 10.90
CA ARG A 447 24.66 -2.99 11.16
C ARG A 447 25.42 -2.27 10.06
N GLU A 448 26.73 -2.15 10.21
CA GLU A 448 27.57 -1.65 9.12
C GLU A 448 27.39 -2.55 7.88
N GLY A 449 27.05 -1.93 6.75
CA GLY A 449 26.78 -2.61 5.49
C GLY A 449 25.43 -3.35 5.39
N LEU A 450 24.58 -3.38 6.45
CA LEU A 450 23.27 -4.03 6.40
C LEU A 450 22.14 -3.09 6.81
N TYR A 451 21.14 -2.96 5.92
CA TYR A 451 20.05 -2.00 6.04
C TYR A 451 18.68 -2.67 5.82
N PHE A 452 17.65 -2.05 6.40
CA PHE A 452 16.26 -2.36 6.09
C PHE A 452 15.61 -1.17 5.38
N THR A 453 14.66 -1.46 4.51
CA THR A 453 13.76 -0.49 3.88
C THR A 453 12.36 -1.05 3.77
N GLY A 454 11.36 -0.19 3.57
CA GLY A 454 9.98 -0.61 3.36
C GLY A 454 9.03 -0.12 4.44
N GLN A 455 7.78 -0.51 4.29
CA GLN A 455 6.70 -0.05 5.17
C GLN A 455 6.88 -0.41 6.67
N ARG A 456 7.75 -1.37 7.02
CA ARG A 456 8.05 -1.74 8.41
C ARG A 456 9.20 -0.93 9.01
N THR A 457 9.77 0.04 8.29
CA THR A 457 10.83 0.91 8.79
C THR A 457 10.32 2.28 9.22
N ALA A 458 9.14 2.69 8.75
CA ALA A 458 8.55 3.98 9.09
C ALA A 458 7.02 3.95 8.93
N TYR A 459 6.31 4.62 9.84
CA TYR A 459 4.85 4.79 9.83
C TYR A 459 4.03 3.49 9.79
N SER A 460 2.73 3.60 9.47
CA SER A 460 1.81 2.46 9.47
C SER A 460 1.86 1.62 8.18
N GLY A 461 2.40 2.15 7.10
CA GLY A 461 2.51 1.44 5.81
C GLY A 461 1.83 2.17 4.65
N GLY A 462 1.79 1.50 3.51
CA GLY A 462 1.31 2.02 2.24
C GLY A 462 2.44 2.49 1.31
N LEU A 463 2.08 2.94 0.10
CA LEU A 463 3.04 3.33 -0.93
C LEU A 463 3.91 4.54 -0.55
N PRO A 464 3.34 5.63 0.02
CA PRO A 464 4.13 6.80 0.39
C PRO A 464 5.24 6.47 1.39
N PRO A 465 4.98 5.83 2.55
CA PRO A 465 6.05 5.41 3.45
C PRO A 465 7.05 4.44 2.83
N ALA A 466 6.61 3.54 1.93
CA ALA A 466 7.50 2.62 1.24
C ALA A 466 8.51 3.37 0.37
N ALA A 467 8.06 4.33 -0.45
CA ALA A 467 8.93 5.14 -1.29
C ALA A 467 9.86 6.06 -0.47
N GLN A 468 9.32 6.73 0.54
CA GLN A 468 10.12 7.57 1.43
C GLN A 468 11.19 6.78 2.18
N SER A 469 10.85 5.59 2.68
CA SER A 469 11.83 4.71 3.34
C SER A 469 12.94 4.32 2.39
N GLY A 470 12.62 4.04 1.12
CA GLY A 470 13.61 3.74 0.09
C GLY A 470 14.59 4.89 -0.12
N ARG A 471 14.08 6.15 -0.19
CA ARG A 471 14.93 7.32 -0.32
C ARG A 471 15.82 7.53 0.92
N ILE A 472 15.26 7.41 2.12
CA ILE A 472 16.02 7.54 3.39
C ILE A 472 17.10 6.47 3.49
N THR A 473 16.79 5.22 3.11
CA THR A 473 17.78 4.12 3.11
C THR A 473 18.91 4.41 2.13
N ALA A 474 18.60 4.84 0.89
CA ALA A 474 19.62 5.20 -0.08
C ALA A 474 20.52 6.34 0.41
N GLN A 475 19.94 7.37 1.02
CA GLN A 475 20.71 8.47 1.63
C GLN A 475 21.61 7.98 2.79
N THR A 476 21.10 7.07 3.61
CA THR A 476 21.87 6.49 4.72
C THR A 476 23.07 5.70 4.19
N VAL A 477 22.85 4.86 3.17
CA VAL A 477 23.94 4.12 2.50
C VAL A 477 24.97 5.07 1.88
N CYS A 478 24.53 6.08 1.12
CA CYS A 478 25.44 7.05 0.53
C CYS A 478 26.28 7.78 1.59
N LYS A 479 25.66 8.17 2.70
CA LYS A 479 26.35 8.80 3.84
C LYS A 479 27.40 7.89 4.45
N ASP A 480 27.06 6.64 4.71
CA ASP A 480 27.95 5.65 5.35
C ASP A 480 29.12 5.28 4.42
N LEU A 481 28.92 5.24 3.11
CA LEU A 481 29.95 4.97 2.12
C LEU A 481 30.73 6.22 1.68
N GLY A 482 30.36 7.42 2.15
CA GLY A 482 30.98 8.68 1.74
C GLY A 482 30.72 9.05 0.27
N VAL A 483 29.65 8.54 -0.33
CA VAL A 483 29.25 8.81 -1.72
C VAL A 483 28.26 9.96 -1.77
N GLU A 484 28.35 10.80 -2.82
CA GLU A 484 27.38 11.87 -3.06
C GLU A 484 26.00 11.26 -3.43
N PHE A 485 24.94 11.67 -2.74
CA PHE A 485 23.59 11.28 -3.09
C PHE A 485 23.06 12.09 -4.27
N VAL A 486 22.47 11.41 -5.25
CA VAL A 486 21.88 12.03 -6.44
C VAL A 486 20.37 11.72 -6.46
N GLY A 487 19.55 12.74 -6.22
CA GLY A 487 18.09 12.64 -6.23
C GLY A 487 17.49 12.69 -7.64
N ALA A 488 17.92 13.66 -8.43
CA ALA A 488 17.46 13.90 -9.81
C ALA A 488 18.66 14.20 -10.74
#